data_371e98d72d816d98ff0fd0425e278ed4
#
_entry.id   371e98d72d816d98ff0fd0425e278ed4
#
_cell.length_a   1.000
_cell.length_b   1.000
_cell.length_c   1.000
_cell.angle_alpha   90.00
_cell.angle_beta   90.00
_cell.angle_gamma   90.00
#
_symmetry.space_group_name_H-M   'P 1'
#
loop_
_entity.id
_entity.type
_entity.pdbx_description
1 polymer ?
#
loop_
_entity_poly.entity_id
_entity_poly.type
_entity_poly.pdbx_seq_one_letter_code
_entity_poly.pdbx_strand_id
1 'polypeptide(L)'
;MANDLFRIILAHLKHSKYFPIIVSGHVGAGKTRLCQEVAIRLRDKGINVGGVLSPRVVNGESTVGYEIVDLSSKKRKDFAQLSPPGVSAGRFYIDKRSLEWAKGVIRRASGVADVVFVDEVGRLEMRNRGFASVTREVLSTDVQIVLLVRSRFTTELKDQFEIDQYDLVNVR
;
A
#
# COMPACT_ATOMS: atom_id res chain seq x y z
N MET A 1 3.39 -5.21 16.86
CA MET A 1 2.87 -4.92 15.50
C MET A 1 3.95 -4.89 14.42
N ALA A 2 4.95 -3.99 14.44
CA ALA A 2 6.03 -4.01 13.42
C ALA A 2 6.82 -5.33 13.42
N ASN A 3 7.12 -5.88 14.58
CA ASN A 3 7.76 -7.19 14.71
C ASN A 3 6.89 -8.32 14.13
N ASP A 4 5.60 -8.28 14.31
CA ASP A 4 4.69 -9.33 13.84
C ASP A 4 4.59 -9.29 12.31
N LEU A 5 4.34 -8.12 11.72
CA LEU A 5 4.31 -7.95 10.27
C LEU A 5 5.65 -8.38 9.64
N PHE A 6 6.77 -7.97 10.22
CA PHE A 6 8.10 -8.35 9.77
C PHE A 6 8.30 -9.87 9.77
N ARG A 7 7.92 -10.55 10.87
CA ARG A 7 8.02 -12.01 10.99
C ARG A 7 7.12 -12.74 10.00
N ILE A 8 5.89 -12.27 9.79
CA ILE A 8 4.95 -12.84 8.83
C ILE A 8 5.54 -12.76 7.42
N ILE A 9 6.05 -11.59 7.00
CA ILE A 9 6.68 -11.43 5.69
C ILE A 9 7.87 -12.40 5.52
N LEU A 10 8.76 -12.48 6.51
CA LEU A 10 9.90 -13.40 6.44
C LEU A 10 9.46 -14.87 6.34
N ALA A 11 8.41 -15.26 7.06
CA ALA A 11 7.86 -16.61 7.00
C ALA A 11 7.27 -16.90 5.62
N HIS A 12 6.56 -15.95 5.01
CA HIS A 12 6.03 -16.09 3.65
C HIS A 12 7.16 -16.28 2.64
N LEU A 13 8.16 -15.43 2.65
CA LEU A 13 9.30 -15.52 1.73
C LEU A 13 10.06 -16.84 1.90
N LYS A 14 10.28 -17.26 3.15
CA LYS A 14 10.97 -18.52 3.45
C LYS A 14 10.22 -19.76 2.94
N HIS A 15 8.90 -19.72 2.97
CA HIS A 15 8.04 -20.87 2.61
C HIS A 15 7.35 -20.69 1.25
N SER A 16 7.78 -19.70 0.45
CA SER A 16 7.20 -19.39 -0.87
C SER A 16 5.66 -19.27 -0.83
N LYS A 17 5.16 -18.57 0.20
CA LYS A 17 3.74 -18.28 0.36
C LYS A 17 3.46 -16.91 -0.20
N TYR A 18 2.71 -16.82 -1.29
CA TYR A 18 2.47 -15.56 -2.02
C TYR A 18 1.04 -15.04 -1.91
N PHE A 19 0.26 -15.50 -0.95
CA PHE A 19 -1.02 -14.87 -0.67
C PHE A 19 -0.82 -13.51 0.07
N PRO A 20 -1.74 -12.55 -0.12
CA PRO A 20 -1.54 -11.21 0.40
C PRO A 20 -1.52 -11.13 1.92
N ILE A 21 -0.76 -10.17 2.44
CA ILE A 21 -0.84 -9.71 3.83
C ILE A 21 -1.62 -8.41 3.83
N ILE A 22 -2.72 -8.36 4.59
CA ILE A 22 -3.56 -7.18 4.73
C ILE A 22 -3.21 -6.47 6.04
N VAL A 23 -2.74 -5.23 5.94
CA VAL A 23 -2.52 -4.34 7.09
C VAL A 23 -3.74 -3.44 7.23
N SER A 24 -4.59 -3.75 8.20
CA SER A 24 -5.87 -3.09 8.42
C SER A 24 -5.84 -2.14 9.61
N GLY A 25 -6.55 -1.02 9.51
CA GLY A 25 -6.69 -0.05 10.61
C GLY A 25 -7.47 1.19 10.17
N HIS A 26 -7.98 1.97 11.15
CA HIS A 26 -8.67 3.22 10.86
C HIS A 26 -7.72 4.29 10.27
N VAL A 27 -8.29 5.40 9.84
CA VAL A 27 -7.51 6.55 9.38
C VAL A 27 -6.69 7.10 10.54
N GLY A 28 -5.38 7.27 10.33
CA GLY A 28 -4.49 7.75 11.38
C GLY A 28 -3.95 6.68 12.34
N ALA A 29 -4.34 5.42 12.22
CA ALA A 29 -3.82 4.32 13.05
C ALA A 29 -2.31 4.06 12.92
N GLY A 30 -1.63 4.68 11.94
CA GLY A 30 -0.19 4.52 11.76
C GLY A 30 0.23 3.39 10.82
N LYS A 31 -0.67 2.85 9.98
CA LYS A 31 -0.37 1.79 9.01
C LYS A 31 0.84 2.11 8.13
N THR A 32 0.83 3.27 7.50
CA THR A 32 1.93 3.74 6.61
C THR A 32 3.26 3.81 7.35
N ARG A 33 3.27 4.36 8.57
CA ARG A 33 4.47 4.44 9.43
C ARG A 33 4.99 3.05 9.79
N LEU A 34 4.10 2.15 10.21
CA LEU A 34 4.44 0.76 10.53
C LEU A 34 5.06 0.05 9.31
N CYS A 35 4.46 0.18 8.14
CA CYS A 35 4.99 -0.44 6.92
C CYS A 35 6.32 0.20 6.48
N GLN A 36 6.52 1.50 6.69
CA GLN A 36 7.78 2.17 6.42
C GLN A 36 8.91 1.61 7.30
N GLU A 37 8.66 1.43 8.60
CA GLU A 37 9.61 0.79 9.52
C GLU A 37 9.95 -0.63 9.08
N VAL A 38 8.94 -1.43 8.75
CA VAL A 38 9.12 -2.81 8.29
C VAL A 38 9.89 -2.86 6.98
N ALA A 39 9.62 -1.98 6.03
CA ALA A 39 10.33 -1.90 4.76
C ALA A 39 11.84 -1.60 4.94
N ILE A 40 12.20 -0.74 5.89
CA ILE A 40 13.61 -0.48 6.24
C ILE A 40 14.26 -1.75 6.78
N ARG A 41 13.63 -2.41 7.73
CA ARG A 41 14.15 -3.63 8.35
C ARG A 41 14.30 -4.80 7.38
N LEU A 42 13.41 -4.92 6.41
CA LEU A 42 13.51 -5.91 5.33
C LEU A 42 14.74 -5.65 4.47
N ARG A 43 14.98 -4.39 4.09
CA ARG A 43 16.18 -4.01 3.33
C ARG A 43 17.47 -4.28 4.09
N ASP A 44 17.50 -4.02 5.40
CA ASP A 44 18.67 -4.32 6.25
C ASP A 44 18.97 -5.83 6.27
N LYS A 45 18.00 -6.67 5.91
CA LYS A 45 18.16 -8.12 5.71
C LYS A 45 18.48 -8.52 4.25
N GLY A 46 18.70 -7.53 3.36
CA GLY A 46 18.99 -7.80 1.95
C GLY A 46 17.76 -8.15 1.10
N ILE A 47 16.53 -7.95 1.62
CA ILE A 47 15.30 -8.22 0.89
C ILE A 47 14.95 -7.01 0.02
N ASN A 48 14.66 -7.27 -1.26
CA ASN A 48 14.24 -6.26 -2.20
C ASN A 48 12.79 -5.82 -1.92
N VAL A 49 12.63 -4.56 -1.54
CA VAL A 49 11.33 -3.96 -1.22
C VAL A 49 10.96 -2.92 -2.25
N GLY A 50 9.78 -3.08 -2.84
CA GLY A 50 9.22 -2.13 -3.80
C GLY A 50 7.79 -1.74 -3.51
N GLY A 51 7.17 -1.07 -4.46
CA GLY A 51 5.82 -0.53 -4.32
C GLY A 51 5.82 0.87 -3.76
N VAL A 52 4.68 1.28 -3.20
CA VAL A 52 4.42 2.66 -2.77
C VAL A 52 3.84 2.73 -1.37
N LEU A 53 4.22 3.79 -0.65
CA LEU A 53 3.56 4.23 0.58
C LEU A 53 3.06 5.67 0.42
N SER A 54 1.97 5.99 1.10
CA SER A 54 1.30 7.29 0.99
C SER A 54 1.27 8.03 2.35
N PRO A 55 2.39 8.65 2.77
CA PRO A 55 2.45 9.39 4.02
C PRO A 55 1.59 10.66 3.97
N ARG A 56 0.97 10.97 5.11
CA ARG A 56 0.18 12.19 5.28
C ARG A 56 1.07 13.43 5.30
N VAL A 57 0.58 14.49 4.67
CA VAL A 57 1.09 15.84 4.85
C VAL A 57 0.18 16.55 5.87
N VAL A 58 0.77 17.03 6.95
CA VAL A 58 0.03 17.67 8.05
C VAL A 58 0.40 19.14 8.19
N ASN A 59 -0.58 19.94 8.59
CA ASN A 59 -0.39 21.31 9.06
C ASN A 59 -1.04 21.40 10.44
N GLY A 60 -0.21 21.49 11.49
CA GLY A 60 -0.67 21.30 12.86
C GLY A 60 -1.28 19.91 13.05
N GLU A 61 -2.50 19.83 13.54
CA GLU A 61 -3.24 18.57 13.73
C GLU A 61 -4.01 18.12 12.48
N SER A 62 -4.09 18.97 11.47
CA SER A 62 -4.90 18.74 10.28
C SER A 62 -4.11 18.06 9.17
N THR A 63 -4.69 17.02 8.56
CA THR A 63 -4.17 16.45 7.31
C THR A 63 -4.57 17.38 6.16
N VAL A 64 -3.59 17.93 5.46
CA VAL A 64 -3.78 18.83 4.31
C VAL A 64 -3.53 18.15 2.96
N GLY A 65 -2.94 16.96 2.96
CA GLY A 65 -2.68 16.22 1.75
C GLY A 65 -1.99 14.89 2.02
N TYR A 66 -1.55 14.26 0.94
CA TYR A 66 -0.74 13.05 0.96
C TYR A 66 0.36 13.15 -0.10
N GLU A 67 1.52 12.65 0.21
CA GLU A 67 2.55 12.32 -0.78
C GLU A 67 2.41 10.87 -1.21
N ILE A 68 3.08 10.49 -2.30
CA ILE A 68 3.31 9.10 -2.69
C ILE A 68 4.81 8.87 -2.81
N VAL A 69 5.31 7.81 -2.20
CA VAL A 69 6.73 7.48 -2.11
C VAL A 69 6.98 6.15 -2.79
N ASP A 70 7.87 6.14 -3.78
CA ASP A 70 8.43 4.91 -4.35
C ASP A 70 9.43 4.33 -3.34
N LEU A 71 9.14 3.15 -2.84
CA LEU A 71 9.99 2.49 -1.86
C LEU A 71 11.37 2.09 -2.42
N SER A 72 11.49 1.80 -3.70
CA SER A 72 12.78 1.40 -4.31
C SER A 72 13.72 2.59 -4.45
N SER A 73 13.24 3.66 -5.11
CA SER A 73 14.06 4.83 -5.46
C SER A 73 14.05 5.92 -4.40
N LYS A 74 13.13 5.86 -3.43
CA LYS A 74 12.82 6.91 -2.44
C LYS A 74 12.30 8.22 -3.05
N LYS A 75 11.97 8.23 -4.34
CA LYS A 75 11.35 9.38 -4.99
C LYS A 75 9.96 9.63 -4.42
N ARG A 76 9.62 10.92 -4.28
CA ARG A 76 8.34 11.38 -3.75
C ARG A 76 7.64 12.28 -4.76
N LYS A 77 6.30 12.27 -4.71
CA LYS A 77 5.44 13.21 -5.43
C LYS A 77 4.28 13.62 -4.55
N ASP A 78 3.77 14.83 -4.77
CA ASP A 78 2.46 15.20 -4.23
C ASP A 78 1.41 14.26 -4.83
N PHE A 79 0.55 13.70 -3.98
CA PHE A 79 -0.40 12.67 -4.38
C PHE A 79 -1.85 13.12 -4.25
N ALA A 80 -2.21 13.71 -3.12
CA ALA A 80 -3.57 14.18 -2.89
C ALA A 80 -3.58 15.54 -2.16
N GLN A 81 -4.50 16.41 -2.53
CA GLN A 81 -4.65 17.76 -2.01
C GLN A 81 -6.11 18.09 -1.74
N LEU A 82 -6.38 19.17 -0.97
CA LEU A 82 -7.72 19.57 -0.55
C LEU A 82 -8.54 20.26 -1.66
N SER A 83 -7.91 20.70 -2.74
CA SER A 83 -8.57 21.41 -3.84
C SER A 83 -8.33 20.70 -5.18
N PRO A 84 -9.27 20.87 -6.16
CA PRO A 84 -9.05 20.39 -7.53
C PRO A 84 -7.86 21.11 -8.20
N PRO A 85 -7.32 20.56 -9.32
CA PRO A 85 -7.85 19.42 -10.07
C PRO A 85 -7.43 18.07 -9.53
N GLY A 86 -8.14 17.00 -9.93
CA GLY A 86 -7.77 15.64 -9.63
C GLY A 86 -8.95 14.67 -9.58
N VAL A 87 -8.66 13.43 -9.19
CA VAL A 87 -9.70 12.42 -8.96
C VAL A 87 -10.24 12.58 -7.54
N SER A 88 -11.53 12.83 -7.40
CA SER A 88 -12.16 12.99 -6.08
C SER A 88 -12.08 11.72 -5.25
N ALA A 89 -11.56 11.83 -4.04
CA ALA A 89 -11.39 10.76 -3.05
C ALA A 89 -11.73 11.28 -1.64
N GLY A 90 -13.01 11.30 -1.29
CA GLY A 90 -13.50 11.95 -0.07
C GLY A 90 -13.33 13.47 -0.15
N ARG A 91 -12.64 14.07 0.81
CA ARG A 91 -12.33 15.51 0.81
C ARG A 91 -11.08 15.88 0.03
N PHE A 92 -10.37 14.91 -0.54
CA PHE A 92 -9.13 15.11 -1.30
C PHE A 92 -9.33 14.88 -2.80
N TYR A 93 -8.41 15.44 -3.56
CA TYR A 93 -8.30 15.26 -5.00
C TYR A 93 -6.94 14.64 -5.31
N ILE A 94 -6.95 13.46 -5.89
CA ILE A 94 -5.72 12.74 -6.25
C ILE A 94 -5.20 13.26 -7.58
N ASP A 95 -3.93 13.65 -7.63
CA ASP A 95 -3.26 14.05 -8.86
C ASP A 95 -3.16 12.87 -9.82
N LYS A 96 -3.68 13.04 -11.04
CA LYS A 96 -3.74 11.97 -12.04
C LYS A 96 -2.36 11.52 -12.50
N ARG A 97 -1.40 12.44 -12.63
CA ARG A 97 -0.04 12.12 -13.09
C ARG A 97 0.71 11.34 -12.02
N SER A 98 0.56 11.72 -10.77
CA SER A 98 1.12 11.01 -9.62
C SER A 98 0.51 9.63 -9.45
N LEU A 99 -0.80 9.48 -9.69
CA LEU A 99 -1.48 8.18 -9.66
C LEU A 99 -0.94 7.25 -10.76
N GLU A 100 -0.82 7.72 -12.01
CA GLU A 100 -0.28 6.90 -13.10
C GLU A 100 1.20 6.57 -12.89
N TRP A 101 1.99 7.52 -12.38
CA TRP A 101 3.37 7.25 -11.99
C TRP A 101 3.45 6.16 -10.92
N ALA A 102 2.63 6.23 -9.87
CA ALA A 102 2.60 5.25 -8.79
C ALA A 102 2.18 3.85 -9.28
N LYS A 103 1.20 3.75 -10.19
CA LYS A 103 0.86 2.48 -10.86
C LYS A 103 2.05 1.89 -11.60
N GLY A 104 2.81 2.72 -12.31
CA GLY A 104 4.05 2.30 -12.97
C GLY A 104 5.11 1.82 -12.00
N VAL A 105 5.25 2.46 -10.83
CA VAL A 105 6.14 2.02 -9.75
C VAL A 105 5.74 0.63 -9.24
N ILE A 106 4.46 0.44 -8.91
CA ILE A 106 3.94 -0.84 -8.41
C ILE A 106 4.17 -1.96 -9.44
N ARG A 107 3.84 -1.69 -10.72
CA ARG A 107 4.01 -2.66 -11.80
C ARG A 107 5.47 -3.07 -12.00
N ARG A 108 6.41 -2.13 -12.00
CA ARG A 108 7.84 -2.46 -12.08
C ARG A 108 8.30 -3.25 -10.85
N ALA A 109 7.86 -2.88 -9.67
CA ALA A 109 8.22 -3.56 -8.44
C ALA A 109 7.80 -5.03 -8.45
N SER A 110 6.62 -5.37 -9.00
CA SER A 110 6.15 -6.75 -9.06
C SER A 110 7.05 -7.70 -9.88
N GLY A 111 7.88 -7.15 -10.77
CA GLY A 111 8.82 -7.94 -11.58
C GLY A 111 10.23 -8.08 -10.99
N VAL A 112 10.59 -7.31 -9.94
CA VAL A 112 11.97 -7.25 -9.43
C VAL A 112 12.09 -7.27 -7.91
N ALA A 113 11.02 -7.00 -7.18
CA ALA A 113 11.03 -7.00 -5.72
C ALA A 113 10.64 -8.36 -5.14
N ASP A 114 11.09 -8.65 -3.94
CA ASP A 114 10.64 -9.78 -3.14
C ASP A 114 9.31 -9.46 -2.44
N VAL A 115 9.12 -8.18 -2.06
CA VAL A 115 7.93 -7.69 -1.37
C VAL A 115 7.46 -6.37 -2.00
N VAL A 116 6.17 -6.28 -2.31
CA VAL A 116 5.52 -5.08 -2.85
C VAL A 116 4.49 -4.55 -1.88
N PHE A 117 4.63 -3.28 -1.48
CA PHE A 117 3.65 -2.57 -0.67
C PHE A 117 2.74 -1.72 -1.55
N VAL A 118 1.43 -1.77 -1.28
CA VAL A 118 0.43 -0.90 -1.90
C VAL A 118 -0.36 -0.21 -0.80
N ASP A 119 -0.12 1.09 -0.62
CA ASP A 119 -0.78 1.90 0.40
C ASP A 119 -2.01 2.61 -0.15
N GLU A 120 -3.00 2.75 0.73
CA GLU A 120 -4.29 3.39 0.50
C GLU A 120 -5.22 2.63 -0.45
N VAL A 121 -5.30 1.30 -0.31
CA VAL A 121 -6.40 0.55 -0.92
C VAL A 121 -7.70 0.85 -0.17
N GLY A 122 -8.64 1.49 -0.84
CA GLY A 122 -9.86 2.00 -0.21
C GLY A 122 -11.01 2.23 -1.19
N ARG A 123 -11.74 3.32 -1.01
CA ARG A 123 -12.98 3.62 -1.75
C ARG A 123 -12.85 3.60 -3.28
N LEU A 124 -11.73 4.07 -3.82
CA LEU A 124 -11.53 4.08 -5.28
C LEU A 124 -11.37 2.67 -5.81
N GLU A 125 -10.61 1.85 -5.12
CA GLU A 125 -10.33 0.45 -5.48
C GLU A 125 -11.59 -0.40 -5.41
N MET A 126 -12.47 -0.15 -4.43
CA MET A 126 -13.79 -0.78 -4.37
C MET A 126 -14.70 -0.44 -5.55
N ARG A 127 -14.40 0.63 -6.28
CA ARG A 127 -15.09 1.06 -7.50
C ARG A 127 -14.29 0.79 -8.79
N ASN A 128 -13.34 -0.12 -8.77
CA ASN A 128 -12.44 -0.43 -9.88
C ASN A 128 -11.63 0.77 -10.39
N ARG A 129 -11.29 1.72 -9.51
CA ARG A 129 -10.51 2.93 -9.81
C ARG A 129 -9.22 2.92 -8.98
N GLY A 130 -8.48 4.01 -9.01
CA GLY A 130 -7.25 4.13 -8.22
C GLY A 130 -6.22 3.07 -8.59
N PHE A 131 -5.78 2.31 -7.62
CA PHE A 131 -4.81 1.21 -7.79
C PHE A 131 -5.46 -0.15 -8.12
N ALA A 132 -6.77 -0.23 -8.35
CA ALA A 132 -7.47 -1.50 -8.52
C ALA A 132 -6.86 -2.38 -9.62
N SER A 133 -6.61 -1.84 -10.81
CA SER A 133 -6.05 -2.63 -11.92
C SER A 133 -4.66 -3.17 -11.61
N VAL A 134 -3.75 -2.31 -11.14
CA VAL A 134 -2.38 -2.71 -10.83
C VAL A 134 -2.32 -3.64 -9.62
N THR A 135 -3.23 -3.51 -8.65
CA THR A 135 -3.34 -4.45 -7.53
C THR A 135 -3.70 -5.85 -8.01
N ARG A 136 -4.65 -5.97 -8.97
CA ARG A 136 -4.96 -7.28 -9.59
C ARG A 136 -3.77 -7.85 -10.36
N GLU A 137 -3.05 -7.01 -11.12
CA GLU A 137 -1.84 -7.43 -11.82
C GLU A 137 -0.82 -8.05 -10.84
N VAL A 138 -0.56 -7.39 -9.71
CA VAL A 138 0.39 -7.86 -8.70
C VAL A 138 -0.11 -9.12 -7.99
N LEU A 139 -1.40 -9.20 -7.65
CA LEU A 139 -2.00 -10.38 -7.03
C LEU A 139 -1.94 -11.64 -7.92
N SER A 140 -1.77 -11.49 -9.23
CA SER A 140 -1.59 -12.60 -10.17
C SER A 140 -0.14 -13.05 -10.35
N THR A 141 0.80 -12.44 -9.62
CA THR A 141 2.23 -12.78 -9.66
C THR A 141 2.67 -13.52 -8.39
N ASP A 142 3.86 -14.13 -8.43
CA ASP A 142 4.46 -14.82 -7.28
C ASP A 142 5.31 -13.88 -6.42
N VAL A 143 4.90 -12.61 -6.29
CA VAL A 143 5.53 -11.65 -5.38
C VAL A 143 4.74 -11.54 -4.08
N GLN A 144 5.42 -11.38 -2.96
CA GLN A 144 4.74 -11.10 -1.70
C GLN A 144 4.13 -9.69 -1.73
N ILE A 145 2.81 -9.58 -1.67
CA ILE A 145 2.12 -8.29 -1.60
C ILE A 145 1.65 -7.97 -0.17
N VAL A 146 1.82 -6.71 0.22
CA VAL A 146 1.30 -6.14 1.46
C VAL A 146 0.34 -5.00 1.10
N LEU A 147 -0.94 -5.17 1.41
CA LEU A 147 -2.00 -4.21 1.13
C LEU A 147 -2.35 -3.43 2.40
N LEU A 148 -2.22 -2.11 2.38
CA LEU A 148 -2.65 -1.25 3.47
C LEU A 148 -4.09 -0.79 3.22
N VAL A 149 -4.99 -1.16 4.11
CA VAL A 149 -6.44 -1.03 3.93
C VAL A 149 -7.08 -0.34 5.12
N ARG A 150 -8.06 0.53 4.88
CA ARG A 150 -8.91 1.03 5.97
C ARG A 150 -9.81 -0.09 6.46
N SER A 151 -9.89 -0.28 7.78
CA SER A 151 -10.58 -1.42 8.41
C SER A 151 -12.01 -1.65 7.88
N ARG A 152 -12.75 -0.57 7.59
CA ARG A 152 -14.12 -0.65 7.04
C ARG A 152 -14.22 -1.30 5.65
N PHE A 153 -13.10 -1.36 4.89
CA PHE A 153 -13.06 -1.94 3.54
C PHE A 153 -12.43 -3.34 3.51
N THR A 154 -12.00 -3.89 4.64
CA THR A 154 -11.29 -5.18 4.66
C THR A 154 -12.13 -6.32 4.09
N THR A 155 -13.42 -6.38 4.42
CA THR A 155 -14.32 -7.41 3.89
C THR A 155 -14.60 -7.20 2.40
N GLU A 156 -15.00 -5.98 2.02
CA GLU A 156 -15.28 -5.62 0.64
C GLU A 156 -14.08 -5.83 -0.29
N LEU A 157 -12.87 -5.55 0.21
CA LEU A 157 -11.61 -5.76 -0.53
C LEU A 157 -11.41 -7.23 -0.90
N LYS A 158 -11.69 -8.16 0.00
CA LYS A 158 -11.53 -9.59 -0.26
C LYS A 158 -12.44 -10.05 -1.39
N ASP A 159 -13.70 -9.61 -1.36
CA ASP A 159 -14.68 -9.91 -2.40
C ASP A 159 -14.29 -9.26 -3.72
N GLN A 160 -13.88 -7.98 -3.70
CA GLN A 160 -13.50 -7.20 -4.86
C GLN A 160 -12.26 -7.74 -5.61
N PHE A 161 -11.30 -8.32 -4.88
CA PHE A 161 -10.07 -8.86 -5.44
C PHE A 161 -9.99 -10.39 -5.39
N GLU A 162 -11.10 -11.07 -5.06
CA GLU A 162 -11.19 -12.54 -5.00
C GLU A 162 -10.08 -13.16 -4.12
N ILE A 163 -9.87 -12.57 -2.93
CA ILE A 163 -8.82 -13.00 -2.00
C ILE A 163 -9.38 -14.05 -1.04
N ASP A 164 -9.11 -15.30 -1.34
CA ASP A 164 -9.55 -16.44 -0.51
C ASP A 164 -8.63 -16.70 0.69
N GLN A 165 -7.33 -16.47 0.51
CA GLN A 165 -6.33 -16.71 1.54
C GLN A 165 -5.49 -15.44 1.78
N TYR A 166 -5.30 -15.06 3.04
CA TYR A 166 -4.55 -13.88 3.44
C TYR A 166 -4.13 -13.95 4.91
N ASP A 167 -3.11 -13.21 5.29
CA ASP A 167 -2.82 -12.88 6.68
C ASP A 167 -3.31 -11.47 7.01
N LEU A 168 -3.83 -11.27 8.22
CA LEU A 168 -4.39 -9.99 8.67
C LEU A 168 -3.59 -9.44 9.85
N VAL A 169 -3.08 -8.22 9.69
CA VAL A 169 -2.42 -7.44 10.76
C VAL A 169 -3.28 -6.21 11.06
N ASN A 170 -3.88 -6.17 12.24
CA ASN A 170 -4.70 -5.05 12.68
C ASN A 170 -3.87 -4.01 13.41
N VAL A 171 -3.88 -2.78 12.92
CA VAL A 171 -3.24 -1.61 13.55
C VAL A 171 -4.32 -0.81 14.28
N ARG A 172 -4.14 -0.64 15.58
CA ARG A 172 -5.08 0.05 16.49
C ARG A 172 -4.63 1.46 16.79
#